data_bf68298de290cc7b03498267057cc5f0
#
_entry.id   bf68298de290cc7b03498267057cc5f0
#
_cell.length_a   1.000
_cell.length_b   1.000
_cell.length_c   1.000
_cell.angle_alpha   90.00
_cell.angle_beta   90.00
_cell.angle_gamma   90.00
#
_symmetry.space_group_name_H-M   'P 1'
#
loop_
_entity.id
_entity.type
_entity.pdbx_description
1 polymer ?
#
loop_
_entity_poly.entity_id
_entity_poly.type
_entity_poly.pdbx_seq_one_letter_code
_entity_poly.pdbx_strand_id
1 'polypeptide(L)'
;QSLFLIVVMSDFPKRLVRSGLRDGVLVRPFGNTVYYWGSLAGVFLSFMIVCLLAMFMEMLVVHSVSLSPFRLGYYLFYLLTLTIPCWVFVSGLMVFLSRYTSRLIALLAGVLWWLGSIWWLPYVSHGTFDFFAVGVPNLFSDMVGHINLSAYLHHRLIYFFAGIGFLLLGLGRLGRIPNRVI
;
A
#
# COMPACT_ATOMS: atom_id res chain seq x y z
N GLN A 1 0.64 -4.95 -8.80
CA GLN A 1 0.59 -3.58 -8.24
C GLN A 1 1.49 -3.44 -7.00
N SER A 2 1.40 -4.34 -6.00
CA SER A 2 2.19 -4.27 -4.76
C SER A 2 3.70 -4.27 -5.02
N LEU A 3 4.20 -5.08 -5.95
CA LEU A 3 5.62 -5.11 -6.31
C LEU A 3 6.08 -3.78 -6.92
N PHE A 4 5.28 -3.19 -7.80
CA PHE A 4 5.60 -1.89 -8.38
C PHE A 4 5.59 -0.78 -7.31
N LEU A 5 4.67 -0.84 -6.37
CA LEU A 5 4.63 0.07 -5.23
C LEU A 5 5.89 -0.05 -4.34
N ILE A 6 6.40 -1.27 -4.12
CA ILE A 6 7.67 -1.51 -3.42
C ILE A 6 8.82 -0.77 -4.11
N VAL A 7 8.92 -0.88 -5.43
CA VAL A 7 9.98 -0.20 -6.21
C VAL A 7 9.87 1.32 -6.08
N VAL A 8 8.67 1.88 -6.26
CA VAL A 8 8.45 3.33 -6.17
C VAL A 8 8.73 3.86 -4.77
N MET A 9 8.26 3.15 -3.74
CA MET A 9 8.38 3.59 -2.34
C MET A 9 9.79 3.35 -1.76
N SER A 10 10.58 2.44 -2.32
CA SER A 10 11.96 2.21 -1.86
C SER A 10 12.87 3.45 -2.00
N ASP A 11 12.56 4.34 -2.94
CA ASP A 11 13.33 5.57 -3.18
C ASP A 11 12.59 6.85 -2.76
N PHE A 12 11.34 6.71 -2.34
CA PHE A 12 10.44 7.84 -2.07
C PHE A 12 11.05 8.90 -1.12
N PRO A 13 11.57 8.57 0.08
CA PRO A 13 12.13 9.57 0.97
C PRO A 13 13.38 10.27 0.41
N LYS A 14 14.20 9.54 -0.35
CA LYS A 14 15.46 10.07 -0.93
C LYS A 14 15.22 10.88 -2.18
N ARG A 15 14.23 10.50 -2.98
CA ARG A 15 13.83 11.25 -4.18
C ARG A 15 13.33 12.64 -3.81
N LEU A 16 12.57 12.76 -2.74
CA LEU A 16 12.07 14.04 -2.25
C LEU A 16 13.20 15.00 -1.83
N VAL A 17 14.31 14.45 -1.32
CA VAL A 17 15.49 15.24 -0.93
C VAL A 17 16.36 15.60 -2.15
N ARG A 18 16.47 14.69 -3.13
CA ARG A 18 17.35 14.86 -4.31
C ARG A 18 16.77 15.73 -5.43
N SER A 19 15.47 15.88 -5.49
CA SER A 19 14.79 16.50 -6.65
C SER A 19 15.06 17.99 -6.87
N GLY A 20 15.90 18.64 -6.04
CA GLY A 20 16.16 20.08 -6.14
C GLY A 20 14.93 20.97 -5.84
N LEU A 21 13.72 20.35 -5.85
CA LEU A 21 12.47 20.98 -5.43
C LEU A 21 12.56 21.46 -3.98
N ARG A 22 13.52 20.92 -3.21
CA ARG A 22 13.79 21.32 -1.84
C ARG A 22 14.03 22.81 -1.72
N ASP A 23 14.86 23.39 -2.60
CA ASP A 23 15.21 24.80 -2.52
C ASP A 23 14.02 25.70 -2.94
N GLY A 24 13.22 25.25 -3.91
CA GLY A 24 11.99 25.93 -4.31
C GLY A 24 10.83 25.78 -3.32
N VAL A 25 10.78 24.68 -2.57
CA VAL A 25 9.73 24.42 -1.56
C VAL A 25 10.09 25.05 -0.21
N LEU A 26 11.39 25.13 0.14
CA LEU A 26 11.85 25.76 1.39
C LEU A 26 11.61 27.28 1.40
N VAL A 27 11.50 27.90 0.24
CA VAL A 27 11.14 29.35 0.11
C VAL A 27 9.64 29.57 0.37
N ARG A 28 8.82 28.50 0.36
CA ARG A 28 7.38 28.58 0.60
C ARG A 28 7.06 28.32 2.09
N PRO A 29 6.01 28.94 2.65
CA PRO A 29 5.63 28.80 4.07
C PRO A 29 5.00 27.44 4.41
N PHE A 30 5.19 26.40 3.58
CA PHE A 30 4.66 25.06 3.81
C PHE A 30 5.65 24.22 4.61
N GLY A 31 5.19 23.65 5.72
CA GLY A 31 5.99 22.72 6.52
C GLY A 31 6.35 21.45 5.74
N ASN A 32 7.54 20.88 6.01
CA ASN A 32 8.02 19.64 5.39
C ASN A 32 6.99 18.50 5.47
N THR A 33 6.21 18.43 6.53
CA THR A 33 5.16 17.44 6.77
C THR A 33 4.07 17.50 5.68
N VAL A 34 3.61 18.70 5.33
CA VAL A 34 2.58 18.89 4.29
C VAL A 34 3.10 18.41 2.93
N TYR A 35 4.35 18.72 2.62
CA TYR A 35 4.99 18.28 1.39
C TYR A 35 5.09 16.75 1.28
N TYR A 36 5.49 16.05 2.36
CA TYR A 36 5.58 14.60 2.38
C TYR A 36 4.21 13.93 2.24
N TRP A 37 3.22 14.40 2.99
CA TRP A 37 1.85 13.86 2.89
C TRP A 37 1.21 14.14 1.53
N GLY A 38 1.42 15.33 0.98
CA GLY A 38 0.95 15.67 -0.37
C GLY A 38 1.59 14.79 -1.45
N SER A 39 2.90 14.55 -1.35
CA SER A 39 3.59 13.66 -2.29
C SER A 39 3.16 12.19 -2.15
N LEU A 40 2.93 11.71 -0.93
CA LEU A 40 2.39 10.38 -0.67
C LEU A 40 0.98 10.23 -1.23
N ALA A 41 0.13 11.23 -1.00
CA ALA A 41 -1.22 11.28 -1.55
C ALA A 41 -1.21 11.27 -3.09
N GLY A 42 -0.26 11.99 -3.72
CA GLY A 42 -0.07 11.97 -5.17
C GLY A 42 0.28 10.58 -5.71
N VAL A 43 1.16 9.84 -5.03
CA VAL A 43 1.47 8.45 -5.39
C VAL A 43 0.24 7.56 -5.23
N PHE A 44 -0.48 7.66 -4.12
CA PHE A 44 -1.70 6.88 -3.91
C PHE A 44 -2.77 7.18 -4.95
N LEU A 45 -2.98 8.45 -5.30
CA LEU A 45 -3.93 8.85 -6.32
C LEU A 45 -3.56 8.25 -7.69
N SER A 46 -2.29 8.29 -8.06
CA SER A 46 -1.80 7.70 -9.32
C SER A 46 -2.05 6.18 -9.37
N PHE A 47 -1.77 5.48 -8.27
CA PHE A 47 -2.04 4.04 -8.16
C PHE A 47 -3.55 3.74 -8.16
N MET A 48 -4.35 4.59 -7.53
CA MET A 48 -5.81 4.45 -7.54
C MET A 48 -6.38 4.54 -8.95
N ILE A 49 -5.92 5.49 -9.75
CA ILE A 49 -6.35 5.63 -11.17
C ILE A 49 -6.01 4.35 -11.95
N VAL A 50 -4.78 3.85 -11.83
CA VAL A 50 -4.36 2.60 -12.50
C VAL A 50 -5.21 1.41 -12.03
N CYS A 51 -5.52 1.34 -10.72
CA CYS A 51 -6.32 0.27 -10.16
C CYS A 51 -7.77 0.32 -10.66
N LEU A 52 -8.37 1.50 -10.72
CA LEU A 52 -9.72 1.69 -11.25
C LEU A 52 -9.80 1.34 -12.74
N LEU A 53 -8.78 1.71 -13.52
CA LEU A 53 -8.71 1.33 -14.94
C LEU A 53 -8.58 -0.20 -15.09
N ALA A 54 -7.72 -0.85 -14.31
CA ALA A 54 -7.57 -2.30 -14.33
C ALA A 54 -8.88 -3.00 -13.92
N MET A 55 -9.53 -2.54 -12.86
CA MET A 55 -10.82 -3.04 -12.40
C MET A 55 -11.90 -2.88 -13.49
N PHE A 56 -11.93 -1.75 -14.17
CA PHE A 56 -12.88 -1.50 -15.25
C PHE A 56 -12.66 -2.47 -16.43
N MET A 57 -11.39 -2.68 -16.81
CA MET A 57 -11.04 -3.66 -17.86
C MET A 57 -11.42 -5.08 -17.45
N GLU A 58 -11.15 -5.48 -16.22
CA GLU A 58 -11.55 -6.78 -15.67
C GLU A 58 -13.07 -6.95 -15.72
N MET A 59 -13.83 -5.93 -15.32
CA MET A 59 -15.30 -5.93 -15.39
C MET A 59 -15.78 -6.15 -16.82
N LEU A 60 -15.21 -5.48 -17.80
CA LEU A 60 -15.58 -5.65 -19.21
C LEU A 60 -15.30 -7.09 -19.69
N VAL A 61 -14.13 -7.65 -19.37
CA VAL A 61 -13.75 -9.01 -19.75
C VAL A 61 -14.67 -10.03 -19.09
N VAL A 62 -14.87 -9.95 -17.77
CA VAL A 62 -15.74 -10.89 -17.04
C VAL A 62 -17.16 -10.85 -17.55
N HIS A 63 -17.73 -9.64 -17.77
CA HIS A 63 -19.10 -9.51 -18.26
C HIS A 63 -19.25 -9.98 -19.72
N SER A 64 -18.23 -9.85 -20.56
CA SER A 64 -18.27 -10.33 -21.95
C SER A 64 -18.17 -11.86 -22.07
N VAL A 65 -17.51 -12.51 -21.10
CA VAL A 65 -17.26 -13.97 -21.12
C VAL A 65 -18.28 -14.74 -20.27
N SER A 66 -18.66 -14.19 -19.11
CA SER A 66 -19.61 -14.82 -18.21
C SER A 66 -20.97 -14.14 -18.28
N LEU A 67 -22.05 -14.90 -18.43
CA LEU A 67 -23.43 -14.41 -18.38
C LEU A 67 -23.88 -14.04 -16.95
N SER A 68 -22.94 -13.88 -16.01
CA SER A 68 -23.22 -13.56 -14.61
C SER A 68 -23.71 -12.11 -14.46
N PRO A 69 -24.67 -11.86 -13.53
CA PRO A 69 -25.18 -10.51 -13.31
C PRO A 69 -24.08 -9.59 -12.79
N PHE A 70 -23.99 -8.41 -13.39
CA PHE A 70 -23.04 -7.38 -12.99
C PHE A 70 -23.40 -6.79 -11.62
N ARG A 71 -22.47 -6.87 -10.66
CA ARG A 71 -22.64 -6.31 -9.31
C ARG A 71 -21.43 -5.45 -8.93
N LEU A 72 -21.48 -4.16 -9.21
CA LEU A 72 -20.42 -3.17 -8.91
C LEU A 72 -20.00 -3.20 -7.43
N GLY A 73 -20.94 -3.49 -6.52
CA GLY A 73 -20.66 -3.51 -5.08
C GLY A 73 -19.55 -4.47 -4.67
N TYR A 74 -19.41 -5.62 -5.33
CA TYR A 74 -18.34 -6.57 -5.02
C TYR A 74 -16.97 -6.06 -5.43
N TYR A 75 -16.87 -5.43 -6.59
CA TYR A 75 -15.62 -4.85 -7.06
C TYR A 75 -15.15 -3.72 -6.12
N LEU A 76 -16.06 -2.83 -5.72
CA LEU A 76 -15.77 -1.77 -4.76
C LEU A 76 -15.41 -2.32 -3.38
N PHE A 77 -16.09 -3.37 -2.94
CA PHE A 77 -15.79 -4.02 -1.67
C PHE A 77 -14.34 -4.53 -1.62
N TYR A 78 -13.89 -5.28 -2.63
CA TYR A 78 -12.52 -5.78 -2.68
C TYR A 78 -11.49 -4.67 -2.93
N LEU A 79 -11.83 -3.64 -3.67
CA LEU A 79 -10.99 -2.47 -3.81
C LEU A 79 -10.71 -1.82 -2.44
N LEU A 80 -11.74 -1.63 -1.62
CA LEU A 80 -11.63 -0.99 -0.32
C LEU A 80 -10.97 -1.90 0.72
N THR A 81 -11.33 -3.16 0.76
CA THR A 81 -10.90 -4.07 1.83
C THR A 81 -9.58 -4.77 1.55
N LEU A 82 -9.21 -5.01 0.30
CA LEU A 82 -7.97 -5.66 -0.06
C LEU A 82 -6.92 -4.67 -0.53
N THR A 83 -7.26 -3.80 -1.49
CA THR A 83 -6.27 -2.96 -2.17
C THR A 83 -5.77 -1.83 -1.30
N ILE A 84 -6.66 -1.10 -0.62
CA ILE A 84 -6.26 0.05 0.22
C ILE A 84 -5.41 -0.38 1.41
N PRO A 85 -5.78 -1.38 2.24
CA PRO A 85 -4.94 -1.85 3.33
C PRO A 85 -3.56 -2.35 2.85
N CYS A 86 -3.54 -3.05 1.70
CA CYS A 86 -2.30 -3.49 1.07
C CYS A 86 -1.38 -2.31 0.72
N TRP A 87 -1.90 -1.28 0.08
CA TRP A 87 -1.10 -0.12 -0.30
C TRP A 87 -0.58 0.65 0.89
N VAL A 88 -1.41 0.87 1.90
CA VAL A 88 -1.02 1.58 3.13
C VAL A 88 0.08 0.81 3.86
N PHE A 89 -0.06 -0.51 3.97
CA PHE A 89 0.94 -1.35 4.63
C PHE A 89 2.27 -1.37 3.87
N VAL A 90 2.24 -1.66 2.56
CA VAL A 90 3.46 -1.72 1.74
C VAL A 90 4.17 -0.37 1.73
N SER A 91 3.43 0.72 1.55
CA SER A 91 4.01 2.07 1.56
C SER A 91 4.61 2.41 2.91
N GLY A 92 3.91 2.09 4.01
CA GLY A 92 4.40 2.30 5.36
C GLY A 92 5.68 1.53 5.64
N LEU A 93 5.68 0.24 5.33
CA LEU A 93 6.84 -0.64 5.50
C LEU A 93 8.03 -0.13 4.69
N MET A 94 7.82 0.24 3.42
CA MET A 94 8.90 0.70 2.55
C MET A 94 9.45 2.07 2.96
N VAL A 95 8.59 3.02 3.37
CA VAL A 95 9.02 4.31 3.91
C VAL A 95 9.82 4.11 5.20
N PHE A 96 9.36 3.23 6.07
CA PHE A 96 10.06 2.89 7.30
C PHE A 96 11.43 2.26 7.01
N LEU A 97 11.51 1.22 6.18
CA LEU A 97 12.76 0.53 5.83
C LEU A 97 13.75 1.47 5.13
N SER A 98 13.31 2.22 4.13
CA SER A 98 14.17 3.09 3.33
C SER A 98 14.76 4.25 4.14
N ARG A 99 14.21 4.53 5.30
CA ARG A 99 14.75 5.49 6.25
C ARG A 99 15.99 4.99 6.96
N TYR A 100 15.99 3.73 7.41
CA TYR A 100 17.06 3.15 8.22
C TYR A 100 18.10 2.40 7.39
N THR A 101 17.79 2.11 6.13
CA THR A 101 18.65 1.32 5.24
C THR A 101 18.93 2.03 3.94
N SER A 102 19.87 1.49 3.14
CA SER A 102 20.09 1.97 1.78
C SER A 102 18.88 1.62 0.91
N ARG A 103 18.72 2.32 -0.23
CA ARG A 103 17.65 2.03 -1.20
C ARG A 103 17.64 0.56 -1.62
N LEU A 104 18.83 0.02 -1.91
CA LEU A 104 18.99 -1.35 -2.40
C LEU A 104 18.57 -2.37 -1.33
N ILE A 105 18.98 -2.17 -0.08
CA ILE A 105 18.61 -3.04 1.03
C ILE A 105 17.09 -2.98 1.29
N ALA A 106 16.50 -1.77 1.29
CA ALA A 106 15.07 -1.61 1.46
C ALA A 106 14.29 -2.33 0.34
N LEU A 107 14.75 -2.18 -0.92
CA LEU A 107 14.13 -2.85 -2.07
C LEU A 107 14.24 -4.38 -1.97
N LEU A 108 15.43 -4.90 -1.67
CA LEU A 108 15.63 -6.34 -1.49
C LEU A 108 14.78 -6.90 -0.36
N ALA A 109 14.75 -6.22 0.80
CA ALA A 109 13.92 -6.64 1.93
C ALA A 109 12.43 -6.61 1.58
N GLY A 110 11.96 -5.59 0.86
CA GLY A 110 10.58 -5.50 0.38
C GLY A 110 10.21 -6.62 -0.59
N VAL A 111 11.09 -6.93 -1.54
CA VAL A 111 10.88 -8.02 -2.51
C VAL A 111 10.90 -9.39 -1.82
N LEU A 112 11.85 -9.62 -0.92
CA LEU A 112 11.92 -10.87 -0.13
C LEU A 112 10.67 -11.05 0.74
N TRP A 113 10.22 -9.97 1.39
CA TRP A 113 8.98 -10.00 2.15
C TRP A 113 7.77 -10.30 1.25
N TRP A 114 7.70 -9.68 0.07
CA TRP A 114 6.63 -9.91 -0.90
C TRP A 114 6.59 -11.36 -1.38
N LEU A 115 7.75 -11.92 -1.77
CA LEU A 115 7.87 -13.33 -2.14
C LEU A 115 7.49 -14.26 -0.97
N GLY A 116 7.99 -13.99 0.23
CA GLY A 116 7.66 -14.73 1.43
C GLY A 116 6.16 -14.71 1.74
N SER A 117 5.51 -13.57 1.53
CA SER A 117 4.06 -13.40 1.77
C SER A 117 3.18 -14.19 0.79
N ILE A 118 3.70 -14.55 -0.39
CA ILE A 118 2.96 -15.37 -1.36
C ILE A 118 3.21 -16.86 -1.12
N TRP A 119 4.47 -17.24 -0.88
CA TRP A 119 4.89 -18.64 -0.97
C TRP A 119 5.00 -19.36 0.37
N TRP A 120 5.37 -18.69 1.42
CA TRP A 120 5.76 -19.36 2.66
C TRP A 120 5.03 -18.87 3.91
N LEU A 121 4.91 -17.56 4.10
CA LEU A 121 4.35 -16.99 5.32
C LEU A 121 2.92 -17.45 5.65
N PRO A 122 1.99 -17.57 4.67
CA PRO A 122 0.63 -18.04 4.95
C PRO A 122 0.59 -19.44 5.55
N TYR A 123 1.48 -20.32 5.11
CA TYR A 123 1.54 -21.73 5.56
C TYR A 123 2.18 -21.87 6.93
N VAL A 124 3.32 -21.20 7.16
CA VAL A 124 4.08 -21.31 8.42
C VAL A 124 3.38 -20.62 9.57
N SER A 125 2.68 -19.52 9.30
CA SER A 125 2.02 -18.70 10.32
C SER A 125 0.57 -19.09 10.60
N HIS A 126 0.07 -20.18 10.00
CA HIS A 126 -1.33 -20.58 10.11
C HIS A 126 -2.31 -19.43 9.81
N GLY A 127 -1.97 -18.60 8.83
CA GLY A 127 -2.77 -17.45 8.38
C GLY A 127 -2.56 -16.15 9.15
N THR A 128 -1.73 -16.12 10.21
CA THR A 128 -1.48 -14.88 10.99
C THR A 128 -0.75 -13.84 10.15
N PHE A 129 0.23 -14.25 9.34
CA PHE A 129 0.98 -13.40 8.42
C PHE A 129 0.56 -13.57 6.96
N ASP A 130 -0.73 -13.75 6.74
CA ASP A 130 -1.29 -13.91 5.41
C ASP A 130 -1.67 -12.56 4.81
N PHE A 131 -0.68 -11.87 4.30
CA PHE A 131 -0.86 -10.53 3.74
C PHE A 131 -1.85 -10.49 2.55
N PHE A 132 -1.85 -11.51 1.69
CA PHE A 132 -2.72 -11.58 0.52
C PHE A 132 -4.06 -12.27 0.79
N ALA A 133 -4.33 -12.68 2.02
CA ALA A 133 -5.52 -13.43 2.41
C ALA A 133 -5.70 -14.76 1.63
N VAL A 134 -4.59 -15.47 1.41
CA VAL A 134 -4.60 -16.78 0.75
C VAL A 134 -5.21 -17.84 1.66
N GLY A 135 -4.90 -17.78 2.97
CA GLY A 135 -5.37 -18.72 3.98
C GLY A 135 -6.63 -18.26 4.73
N VAL A 136 -7.04 -16.99 4.57
CA VAL A 136 -8.28 -16.44 5.12
C VAL A 136 -9.12 -15.91 3.96
N PRO A 137 -9.58 -16.77 3.03
CA PRO A 137 -10.35 -16.34 1.90
C PRO A 137 -11.73 -15.87 2.37
N ASN A 138 -12.18 -14.77 1.81
CA ASN A 138 -13.56 -14.32 1.93
C ASN A 138 -14.39 -15.08 0.90
N LEU A 139 -14.86 -16.28 1.28
CA LEU A 139 -15.69 -17.10 0.41
C LEU A 139 -17.08 -16.50 0.34
N PHE A 140 -17.48 -16.10 -0.86
CA PHE A 140 -18.83 -15.65 -1.16
C PHE A 140 -19.67 -16.81 -1.71
N SER A 141 -20.84 -17.00 -1.12
CA SER A 141 -21.88 -17.90 -1.63
C SER A 141 -23.16 -17.13 -1.83
N ASP A 142 -23.83 -17.32 -2.94
CA ASP A 142 -25.14 -16.68 -3.22
C ASP A 142 -26.22 -17.05 -2.18
N MET A 143 -26.06 -18.17 -1.48
CA MET A 143 -27.01 -18.62 -0.44
C MET A 143 -26.71 -18.05 0.95
N VAL A 144 -25.43 -17.93 1.33
CA VAL A 144 -25.01 -17.60 2.70
C VAL A 144 -24.31 -16.26 2.78
N GLY A 145 -23.99 -15.65 1.66
CA GLY A 145 -23.18 -14.45 1.59
C GLY A 145 -21.70 -14.72 1.88
N HIS A 146 -21.06 -13.83 2.62
CA HIS A 146 -19.65 -13.97 2.99
C HIS A 146 -19.47 -14.80 4.26
N ILE A 147 -18.90 -15.99 4.15
CA ILE A 147 -18.78 -16.95 5.26
C ILE A 147 -17.79 -16.46 6.33
N ASN A 148 -16.66 -15.89 5.93
CA ASN A 148 -15.58 -15.48 6.84
C ASN A 148 -15.36 -13.96 6.89
N LEU A 149 -16.43 -13.15 6.70
CA LEU A 149 -16.32 -11.70 6.57
C LEU A 149 -15.66 -11.05 7.79
N SER A 150 -16.06 -11.44 8.99
CA SER A 150 -15.52 -10.87 10.22
C SER A 150 -14.03 -11.12 10.38
N ALA A 151 -13.59 -12.36 10.23
CA ALA A 151 -12.17 -12.72 10.31
C ALA A 151 -11.34 -12.01 9.23
N TYR A 152 -11.86 -11.99 8.00
CA TYR A 152 -11.24 -11.27 6.89
C TYR A 152 -11.09 -9.79 7.16
N LEU A 153 -12.14 -9.11 7.61
CA LEU A 153 -12.08 -7.66 7.88
C LEU A 153 -11.14 -7.32 9.04
N HIS A 154 -11.16 -8.08 10.14
CA HIS A 154 -10.23 -7.88 11.24
C HIS A 154 -8.78 -8.01 10.78
N HIS A 155 -8.49 -9.03 9.98
CA HIS A 155 -7.16 -9.23 9.43
C HIS A 155 -6.72 -8.05 8.53
N ARG A 156 -7.61 -7.53 7.68
CA ARG A 156 -7.33 -6.36 6.83
C ARG A 156 -7.11 -5.09 7.66
N LEU A 157 -7.89 -4.88 8.71
CA LEU A 157 -7.72 -3.75 9.62
C LEU A 157 -6.37 -3.76 10.35
N ILE A 158 -5.90 -4.94 10.78
CA ILE A 158 -4.57 -5.07 11.40
C ILE A 158 -3.48 -4.57 10.45
N TYR A 159 -3.49 -5.01 9.19
CA TYR A 159 -2.51 -4.53 8.21
C TYR A 159 -2.66 -3.04 7.90
N PHE A 160 -3.87 -2.53 7.83
CA PHE A 160 -4.12 -1.10 7.61
C PHE A 160 -3.52 -0.25 8.73
N PHE A 161 -3.81 -0.58 9.99
CA PHE A 161 -3.27 0.16 11.14
C PHE A 161 -1.77 -0.03 11.31
N ALA A 162 -1.25 -1.22 11.06
CA ALA A 162 0.19 -1.47 11.04
C ALA A 162 0.89 -0.60 9.98
N GLY A 163 0.30 -0.49 8.79
CA GLY A 163 0.79 0.38 7.72
C GLY A 163 0.81 1.86 8.11
N ILE A 164 -0.26 2.35 8.73
CA ILE A 164 -0.30 3.72 9.29
C ILE A 164 0.80 3.89 10.35
N GLY A 165 0.97 2.94 11.25
CA GLY A 165 2.03 2.97 12.26
C GLY A 165 3.42 3.09 11.63
N PHE A 166 3.73 2.30 10.61
CA PHE A 166 4.99 2.40 9.88
C PHE A 166 5.15 3.73 9.14
N LEU A 167 4.09 4.28 8.54
CA LEU A 167 4.12 5.61 7.93
C LEU A 167 4.44 6.69 8.96
N LEU A 168 3.78 6.69 10.10
CA LEU A 168 4.01 7.65 11.17
C LEU A 168 5.44 7.54 11.73
N LEU A 169 5.94 6.34 11.96
CA LEU A 169 7.32 6.10 12.41
C LEU A 169 8.34 6.50 11.34
N GLY A 170 8.05 6.22 10.09
CA GLY A 170 8.89 6.60 8.96
C GLY A 170 8.95 8.11 8.72
N LEU A 171 7.82 8.80 8.79
CA LEU A 171 7.70 10.22 8.52
C LEU A 171 7.93 11.10 9.77
N GLY A 172 7.58 10.62 10.96
CA GLY A 172 7.60 11.40 12.21
C GLY A 172 8.97 11.96 12.61
N ARG A 173 10.05 11.37 12.14
CA ARG A 173 11.41 11.88 12.37
C ARG A 173 12.00 12.67 11.19
N LEU A 174 11.28 12.91 10.11
CA LEU A 174 11.70 13.81 9.04
C LEU A 174 11.61 15.29 9.46
N GLY A 175 11.23 15.52 10.72
CA GLY A 175 11.19 16.80 11.35
C GLY A 175 12.60 17.37 11.57
N ARG A 176 12.78 18.63 11.15
CA ARG A 176 13.92 19.53 11.37
C ARG A 176 15.19 19.10 10.66
N ILE A 177 15.26 19.45 9.41
CA ILE A 177 16.55 19.83 8.82
C ILE A 177 16.96 21.09 9.57
N PRO A 178 18.12 21.08 10.26
CA PRO A 178 18.58 22.30 10.90
C PRO A 178 18.64 23.38 9.84
N ASN A 179 18.00 24.52 10.10
CA ASN A 179 18.24 25.74 9.36
C ASN A 179 19.75 26.02 9.48
N ARG A 180 20.56 25.56 8.52
CA ARG A 180 21.84 26.18 8.31
C ARG A 180 21.52 27.55 7.76
N VAL A 181 21.45 28.48 8.68
CA VAL A 181 21.58 29.91 8.41
C VAL A 181 22.86 30.04 7.60
N ILE A 182 22.75 30.54 6.39
CA ILE A 182 23.84 31.03 5.57
C ILE A 182 24.37 32.28 6.24
#